data_7f57f81500c1ed53cd66449f5cac6541
#
_entry.id   7f57f81500c1ed53cd66449f5cac6541
#
_cell.length_a   1.000
_cell.length_b   1.000
_cell.length_c   1.000
_cell.angle_alpha   90.00
_cell.angle_beta   90.00
_cell.angle_gamma   90.00
#
_symmetry.space_group_name_H-M   'P 1'
#
loop_
_entity.id
_entity.type
_entity.pdbx_description
1 polymer ?
#
loop_
_entity_poly.entity_id
_entity_poly.type
_entity_poly.pdbx_seq_one_letter_code
_entity_poly.pdbx_strand_id
1 'polypeptide(L)'
;MKWNKVLFTVMALCTSLLLGAVAAEARKAAVPDDDPNVPYRTFDSTPAITMGPLLLDMSDTSVIVEWMTDAPSDGRVSYGEGKLDHEVVPQMDGMVPVGTMHRVVIEGLAPGRTYQYCVASRRVVALKPYWPDMGKTVESAVGSFTTFGAAKKTTRFAVITDTHENVERIQALTSLIHQVPVDFVVHTGDSLNYVVSENQIKDRFLEPMATGLKATTPLLYVRGNHDYRGEMARSFGDYLHAQDGGYVYTRDDGPLHMVMVDTGEDKPDGTQVYAGLNNLRDYRTREWAWFRHVLADEPRTKAAPFTVVFGHDPSWGWVDGQETQWTQAANQARIDLFIAGHEHHYQHIKPGEHGNDFPVLVVGQDQVVRVEASDTELTVKVVDRAGKLVDAFTLRRKPKS
;
A
#
# COMPACT_ATOMS: atom_id res chain seq x y z
N MET A 1 -70.17 -15.08 25.75
CA MET A 1 -68.83 -15.59 25.46
C MET A 1 -67.80 -14.56 25.96
N LYS A 2 -67.43 -14.59 27.22
CA LYS A 2 -66.43 -13.73 27.84
C LYS A 2 -65.49 -14.66 28.60
N TRP A 3 -64.40 -15.04 28.04
CA TRP A 3 -63.28 -15.67 28.75
C TRP A 3 -62.08 -15.59 27.78
N ASN A 4 -61.09 -14.78 28.09
CA ASN A 4 -59.69 -14.81 27.62
C ASN A 4 -59.03 -13.41 27.67
N LYS A 5 -59.12 -12.70 28.78
CA LYS A 5 -58.35 -11.48 28.99
C LYS A 5 -57.54 -11.42 30.29
N VAL A 6 -57.51 -12.50 31.08
CA VAL A 6 -56.82 -12.47 32.40
C VAL A 6 -55.46 -13.20 32.38
N LEU A 7 -55.16 -14.04 31.39
CA LEU A 7 -53.94 -14.84 31.40
C LEU A 7 -52.71 -14.16 30.78
N PHE A 8 -52.88 -13.05 30.06
CA PHE A 8 -51.73 -12.34 29.44
C PHE A 8 -51.06 -11.30 30.33
N THR A 9 -51.67 -10.84 31.39
CA THR A 9 -51.14 -9.76 32.23
C THR A 9 -50.21 -10.27 33.33
N VAL A 10 -50.28 -11.54 33.72
CA VAL A 10 -49.40 -12.09 34.77
C VAL A 10 -48.05 -12.57 34.22
N MET A 11 -47.98 -12.98 32.94
CA MET A 11 -46.72 -13.43 32.33
C MET A 11 -45.81 -12.28 31.90
N ALA A 12 -46.36 -11.09 31.65
CA ALA A 12 -45.58 -9.91 31.30
C ALA A 12 -44.89 -9.23 32.49
N LEU A 13 -45.40 -9.42 33.71
CA LEU A 13 -44.78 -8.83 34.91
C LEU A 13 -43.61 -9.67 35.46
N CYS A 14 -43.60 -10.98 35.26
CA CYS A 14 -42.49 -11.82 35.72
C CYS A 14 -41.26 -11.75 34.81
N THR A 15 -41.46 -11.53 33.52
CA THR A 15 -40.32 -11.40 32.57
C THR A 15 -39.65 -10.03 32.66
N SER A 16 -40.38 -8.97 33.01
CA SER A 16 -39.78 -7.64 33.19
C SER A 16 -38.99 -7.50 34.51
N LEU A 17 -39.34 -8.26 35.54
CA LEU A 17 -38.60 -8.29 36.80
C LEU A 17 -37.30 -9.12 36.70
N LEU A 18 -37.28 -10.21 35.92
CA LEU A 18 -36.09 -11.03 35.71
C LEU A 18 -35.09 -10.34 34.80
N LEU A 19 -35.54 -9.64 33.75
CA LEU A 19 -34.67 -8.83 32.86
C LEU A 19 -34.11 -7.59 33.58
N GLY A 20 -34.86 -7.00 34.49
CA GLY A 20 -34.39 -5.90 35.33
C GLY A 20 -33.33 -6.31 36.36
N ALA A 21 -33.43 -7.50 36.91
CA ALA A 21 -32.46 -8.03 37.88
C ALA A 21 -31.14 -8.45 37.19
N VAL A 22 -31.21 -9.08 36.03
CA VAL A 22 -30.01 -9.47 35.26
C VAL A 22 -29.30 -8.23 34.71
N ALA A 23 -30.04 -7.19 34.30
CA ALA A 23 -29.44 -5.92 33.86
C ALA A 23 -28.85 -5.11 35.03
N ALA A 24 -29.39 -5.26 36.26
CA ALA A 24 -28.84 -4.60 37.44
C ALA A 24 -27.59 -5.30 37.99
N GLU A 25 -27.50 -6.63 37.90
CA GLU A 25 -26.29 -7.37 38.26
C GLU A 25 -25.17 -7.20 37.22
N ALA A 26 -25.46 -7.14 35.91
CA ALA A 26 -24.50 -6.84 34.89
C ALA A 26 -23.94 -5.40 35.03
N ARG A 27 -24.72 -4.46 35.55
CA ARG A 27 -24.23 -3.10 35.84
C ARG A 27 -23.40 -2.99 37.12
N LYS A 28 -23.51 -3.93 38.06
CA LYS A 28 -22.68 -3.95 39.27
C LYS A 28 -21.29 -4.57 39.08
N ALA A 29 -21.09 -5.30 38.01
CA ALA A 29 -19.81 -5.99 37.74
C ALA A 29 -18.75 -5.15 36.97
N ALA A 30 -19.03 -3.89 36.68
CA ALA A 30 -18.15 -3.12 35.80
C ALA A 30 -18.05 -1.63 36.14
N VAL A 31 -17.96 -1.26 37.43
CA VAL A 31 -17.39 0.05 37.76
C VAL A 31 -15.91 -0.21 38.03
N PRO A 32 -15.01 0.21 37.16
CA PRO A 32 -13.59 0.20 37.46
C PRO A 32 -13.37 1.08 38.67
N ASP A 33 -12.44 0.69 39.50
CA ASP A 33 -11.98 1.48 40.62
C ASP A 33 -11.45 2.81 40.08
N ASP A 34 -12.27 3.87 40.15
CA ASP A 34 -11.92 5.25 39.73
C ASP A 34 -10.99 5.90 40.77
N ASP A 35 -10.36 5.12 41.65
CA ASP A 35 -9.46 5.64 42.63
C ASP A 35 -8.22 6.24 41.93
N PRO A 36 -8.06 7.58 41.93
CA PRO A 36 -6.90 8.23 41.30
C PRO A 36 -5.58 7.89 41.97
N ASN A 37 -5.62 7.19 43.13
CA ASN A 37 -4.43 6.76 43.84
C ASN A 37 -4.00 5.32 43.48
N VAL A 38 -4.75 4.60 42.61
CA VAL A 38 -4.27 3.32 42.10
C VAL A 38 -3.06 3.58 41.20
N PRO A 39 -1.87 3.10 41.57
CA PRO A 39 -0.68 3.38 40.79
C PRO A 39 -0.79 2.72 39.41
N TYR A 40 -0.43 3.49 38.38
CA TYR A 40 -0.30 2.99 37.02
C TYR A 40 0.61 1.75 37.01
N ARG A 41 0.12 0.63 36.48
CA ARG A 41 0.88 -0.63 36.48
C ARG A 41 1.65 -0.76 35.16
N THR A 42 2.97 -0.83 35.27
CA THR A 42 3.83 -1.20 34.15
C THR A 42 4.31 -2.64 34.33
N PHE A 43 4.08 -3.46 33.31
CA PHE A 43 4.49 -4.86 33.28
C PHE A 43 5.87 -4.99 32.63
N ASP A 44 6.65 -5.96 33.09
CA ASP A 44 7.92 -6.32 32.48
C ASP A 44 7.69 -7.20 31.23
N SER A 45 7.10 -6.59 30.20
CA SER A 45 6.77 -7.21 28.93
C SER A 45 7.07 -6.22 27.81
N THR A 46 8.02 -6.55 26.95
CA THR A 46 8.43 -5.74 25.80
C THR A 46 7.97 -6.44 24.53
N PRO A 47 7.30 -5.76 23.58
CA PRO A 47 6.98 -6.36 22.29
C PRO A 47 8.24 -6.47 21.43
N ALA A 48 8.24 -7.33 20.44
CA ALA A 48 9.26 -7.38 19.40
C ALA A 48 8.70 -6.83 18.08
N ILE A 49 9.49 -6.03 17.34
CA ILE A 49 9.19 -5.67 15.98
C ILE A 49 9.47 -6.90 15.10
N THR A 50 8.44 -7.42 14.42
CA THR A 50 8.50 -8.65 13.61
C THR A 50 8.49 -8.39 12.11
N MET A 51 8.22 -7.17 11.68
CA MET A 51 8.31 -6.68 10.30
C MET A 51 8.54 -5.18 10.28
N GLY A 52 9.36 -4.72 9.36
CA GLY A 52 9.57 -3.30 9.11
C GLY A 52 10.67 -2.64 9.97
N PRO A 53 10.74 -1.31 9.98
CA PRO A 53 9.83 -0.42 9.25
C PRO A 53 9.95 -0.50 7.73
N LEU A 54 8.82 -0.41 7.05
CA LEU A 54 8.67 -0.31 5.60
C LEU A 54 8.12 1.07 5.25
N LEU A 55 8.72 1.74 4.28
CA LEU A 55 8.24 3.01 3.75
C LEU A 55 7.35 2.75 2.54
N LEU A 56 6.13 3.27 2.58
CA LEU A 56 5.14 3.10 1.51
C LEU A 56 4.66 4.47 1.02
N ASP A 57 4.26 4.49 -0.24
CA ASP A 57 3.52 5.57 -0.87
C ASP A 57 4.12 6.97 -0.61
N MET A 58 5.42 7.11 -0.86
CA MET A 58 6.13 8.40 -0.76
C MET A 58 5.54 9.43 -1.73
N SER A 59 5.37 10.65 -1.21
CA SER A 59 5.09 11.84 -2.01
C SER A 59 6.14 12.93 -1.75
N ASP A 60 5.90 14.12 -2.23
CA ASP A 60 6.72 15.29 -1.93
C ASP A 60 6.50 15.86 -0.52
N THR A 61 5.37 15.53 0.12
CA THR A 61 4.97 16.08 1.43
C THR A 61 4.58 15.04 2.46
N SER A 62 4.65 13.74 2.11
CA SER A 62 4.19 12.67 3.00
C SER A 62 4.82 11.32 2.71
N VAL A 63 4.76 10.43 3.69
CA VAL A 63 5.14 9.02 3.59
C VAL A 63 4.35 8.18 4.60
N ILE A 64 4.04 6.95 4.23
CA ILE A 64 3.52 5.96 5.17
C ILE A 64 4.72 5.19 5.75
N VAL A 65 4.74 5.05 7.07
CA VAL A 65 5.68 4.18 7.79
C VAL A 65 4.88 3.02 8.38
N GLU A 66 5.25 1.81 8.00
CA GLU A 66 4.53 0.60 8.37
C GLU A 66 5.45 -0.41 9.07
N TRP A 67 4.97 -1.02 10.14
CA TRP A 67 5.68 -2.10 10.85
C TRP A 67 4.71 -2.98 11.63
N MET A 68 5.17 -4.16 12.03
CA MET A 68 4.37 -5.09 12.83
C MET A 68 5.11 -5.49 14.11
N THR A 69 4.32 -5.80 15.13
CA THR A 69 4.80 -6.32 16.42
C THR A 69 4.24 -7.72 16.69
N ASP A 70 4.94 -8.50 17.52
CA ASP A 70 4.49 -9.84 17.95
C ASP A 70 3.29 -9.81 18.89
N ALA A 71 2.93 -8.63 19.38
CA ALA A 71 1.90 -8.48 20.40
C ALA A 71 1.22 -7.12 20.32
N PRO A 72 -0.08 -7.02 20.74
CA PRO A 72 -0.82 -5.77 20.73
C PRO A 72 -0.05 -4.64 21.40
N SER A 73 0.12 -3.54 20.68
CA SER A 73 0.93 -2.39 21.09
C SER A 73 0.29 -1.09 20.59
N ASP A 74 0.61 0.04 21.21
CA ASP A 74 0.46 1.34 20.54
C ASP A 74 1.67 1.56 19.60
N GLY A 75 1.55 2.49 18.66
CA GLY A 75 2.62 2.81 17.72
C GLY A 75 2.82 4.31 17.57
N ARG A 76 4.07 4.73 17.35
CA ARG A 76 4.42 6.13 17.04
C ARG A 76 5.66 6.21 16.19
N VAL A 77 5.83 7.32 15.48
CA VAL A 77 7.03 7.60 14.69
C VAL A 77 7.63 8.92 15.14
N SER A 78 8.91 8.88 15.56
CA SER A 78 9.72 10.08 15.75
C SER A 78 10.51 10.36 14.47
N TYR A 79 10.59 11.62 14.03
CA TYR A 79 11.25 11.98 12.77
C TYR A 79 11.82 13.42 12.81
N GLY A 80 12.67 13.76 11.85
CA GLY A 80 13.16 15.12 11.66
C GLY A 80 14.40 15.21 10.77
N GLU A 81 14.80 16.41 10.41
CA GLU A 81 16.00 16.68 9.61
C GLU A 81 17.24 16.68 10.49
N GLY A 82 18.01 15.59 10.50
CA GLY A 82 19.24 15.45 11.28
C GLY A 82 19.07 15.14 12.78
N LYS A 83 17.86 15.24 13.32
CA LYS A 83 17.48 14.84 14.68
C LYS A 83 16.00 14.45 14.71
N LEU A 84 15.59 13.63 15.66
CA LEU A 84 14.22 13.16 15.84
C LEU A 84 13.47 14.12 16.79
N ASP A 85 13.07 15.30 16.29
CA ASP A 85 12.44 16.35 17.11
C ASP A 85 10.94 16.55 16.84
N HIS A 86 10.37 15.73 15.96
CA HIS A 86 8.94 15.63 15.72
C HIS A 86 8.44 14.23 16.07
N GLU A 87 7.19 14.12 16.49
CA GLU A 87 6.53 12.83 16.75
C GLU A 87 5.13 12.81 16.12
N VAL A 88 4.78 11.69 15.48
CA VAL A 88 3.42 11.39 15.03
C VAL A 88 2.90 10.21 15.85
N VAL A 89 1.77 10.41 16.52
CA VAL A 89 0.96 9.37 17.14
C VAL A 89 -0.30 9.21 16.30
N PRO A 90 -0.54 8.04 15.69
CA PRO A 90 -1.73 7.84 14.87
C PRO A 90 -2.99 7.89 15.75
N GLN A 91 -4.08 8.27 15.14
CA GLN A 91 -5.36 8.29 15.83
C GLN A 91 -6.49 7.80 14.92
N MET A 92 -7.48 7.16 15.51
CA MET A 92 -8.72 6.74 14.89
C MET A 92 -9.86 7.27 15.76
N ASP A 93 -10.58 8.26 15.26
CA ASP A 93 -11.66 8.94 15.98
C ASP A 93 -11.24 9.46 17.39
N GLY A 94 -9.99 9.98 17.48
CA GLY A 94 -9.43 10.51 18.72
C GLY A 94 -8.80 9.45 19.65
N MET A 95 -8.81 8.18 19.28
CA MET A 95 -8.18 7.10 20.04
C MET A 95 -6.88 6.67 19.36
N VAL A 96 -5.86 6.33 20.14
CA VAL A 96 -4.65 5.71 19.63
C VAL A 96 -4.95 4.25 19.27
N PRO A 97 -4.72 3.80 18.03
CA PRO A 97 -4.91 2.41 17.65
C PRO A 97 -4.03 1.47 18.45
N VAL A 98 -4.58 0.31 18.79
CA VAL A 98 -3.87 -0.79 19.49
C VAL A 98 -4.01 -2.05 18.66
N GLY A 99 -2.88 -2.63 18.27
CA GLY A 99 -2.85 -3.83 17.44
C GLY A 99 -1.44 -4.36 17.26
N THR A 100 -1.30 -5.30 16.36
CA THR A 100 -0.01 -5.87 15.92
C THR A 100 0.49 -5.20 14.65
N MET A 101 -0.40 -4.63 13.84
CA MET A 101 -0.11 -3.86 12.66
C MET A 101 -0.13 -2.36 12.99
N HIS A 102 0.90 -1.66 12.58
CA HIS A 102 1.07 -0.22 12.79
C HIS A 102 1.30 0.44 11.43
N ARG A 103 0.47 1.43 11.12
CA ARG A 103 0.55 2.21 9.90
C ARG A 103 0.39 3.68 10.24
N VAL A 104 1.43 4.46 10.05
CA VAL A 104 1.49 5.87 10.43
C VAL A 104 1.81 6.70 9.20
N VAL A 105 0.98 7.70 8.92
CA VAL A 105 1.24 8.68 7.88
C VAL A 105 1.97 9.86 8.49
N ILE A 106 3.15 10.20 7.95
CA ILE A 106 3.83 11.46 8.24
C ILE A 106 3.44 12.43 7.13
N GLU A 107 2.84 13.53 7.48
CA GLU A 107 2.38 14.58 6.56
C GLU A 107 3.09 15.91 6.85
N GLY A 108 2.95 16.88 5.93
CA GLY A 108 3.52 18.21 6.08
C GLY A 108 5.04 18.27 5.94
N LEU A 109 5.62 17.26 5.31
CA LEU A 109 7.05 17.22 5.01
C LEU A 109 7.40 18.26 3.93
N ALA A 110 8.65 18.72 3.92
CA ALA A 110 9.16 19.58 2.87
C ALA A 110 9.64 18.76 1.66
N PRO A 111 9.33 19.19 0.42
CA PRO A 111 9.75 18.48 -0.79
C PRO A 111 11.26 18.40 -0.98
N GLY A 112 11.76 17.22 -1.37
CA GLY A 112 13.18 16.99 -1.67
C GLY A 112 14.10 17.05 -0.45
N ARG A 113 13.56 16.83 0.77
CA ARG A 113 14.32 16.85 2.03
C ARG A 113 14.55 15.46 2.56
N THR A 114 15.70 15.28 3.21
CA THR A 114 16.06 14.01 3.86
C THR A 114 15.71 14.06 5.34
N TYR A 115 14.93 13.09 5.78
CA TYR A 115 14.50 12.91 7.16
C TYR A 115 15.12 11.64 7.75
N GLN A 116 15.46 11.71 9.02
CA GLN A 116 15.67 10.52 9.85
C GLN A 116 14.35 10.16 10.54
N TYR A 117 14.16 8.89 10.84
CA TYR A 117 12.98 8.44 11.58
C TYR A 117 13.26 7.18 12.39
N CYS A 118 12.44 6.95 13.41
CA CYS A 118 12.44 5.77 14.25
C CYS A 118 11.01 5.43 14.63
N VAL A 119 10.64 4.16 14.58
CA VAL A 119 9.34 3.69 15.07
C VAL A 119 9.49 3.19 16.50
N ALA A 120 8.47 3.42 17.33
CA ALA A 120 8.39 2.92 18.68
C ALA A 120 7.01 2.27 18.92
N SER A 121 7.01 1.13 19.63
CA SER A 121 5.78 0.43 20.04
C SER A 121 5.83 0.09 21.50
N ARG A 122 4.81 0.53 22.25
CA ARG A 122 4.64 0.19 23.66
C ARG A 122 3.59 -0.91 23.81
N ARG A 123 3.96 -1.98 24.48
CA ARG A 123 3.09 -3.12 24.75
C ARG A 123 1.81 -2.70 25.46
N VAL A 124 0.66 -3.13 24.96
CA VAL A 124 -0.63 -3.09 25.65
C VAL A 124 -0.93 -4.49 26.16
N VAL A 125 -0.79 -4.71 27.47
CA VAL A 125 -0.98 -6.01 28.10
C VAL A 125 -2.45 -6.33 28.26
N ALA A 126 -3.25 -5.34 28.70
CA ALA A 126 -4.70 -5.43 28.77
C ALA A 126 -5.33 -4.06 28.56
N LEU A 127 -6.25 -3.98 27.61
CA LEU A 127 -7.03 -2.77 27.33
C LEU A 127 -8.28 -2.77 28.21
N LYS A 128 -8.17 -2.14 29.38
CA LYS A 128 -9.25 -1.96 30.33
C LYS A 128 -10.00 -0.66 30.06
N PRO A 129 -11.26 -0.50 30.52
CA PRO A 129 -11.98 0.77 30.41
C PRO A 129 -11.25 1.94 31.03
N TYR A 130 -10.60 1.72 32.18
CA TYR A 130 -9.71 2.65 32.87
C TYR A 130 -8.47 1.91 33.33
N TRP A 131 -7.35 2.62 33.47
CA TRP A 131 -6.06 2.06 33.90
C TRP A 131 -5.63 0.84 33.06
N PRO A 132 -5.43 1.01 31.74
CA PRO A 132 -4.95 -0.09 30.92
C PRO A 132 -3.59 -0.58 31.43
N ASP A 133 -3.40 -1.89 31.39
CA ASP A 133 -2.12 -2.49 31.76
C ASP A 133 -1.14 -2.33 30.60
N MET A 134 -0.07 -1.61 30.84
CA MET A 134 0.95 -1.31 29.82
C MET A 134 2.25 -2.05 30.12
N GLY A 135 2.95 -2.45 29.07
CA GLY A 135 4.31 -2.97 29.16
C GLY A 135 5.36 -1.95 28.79
N LYS A 136 6.52 -2.44 28.41
CA LYS A 136 7.68 -1.65 27.94
C LYS A 136 7.55 -1.26 26.47
N THR A 137 8.40 -0.34 26.04
CA THR A 137 8.52 0.11 24.65
C THR A 137 9.71 -0.58 23.98
N VAL A 138 9.51 -0.95 22.70
CA VAL A 138 10.58 -1.31 21.75
C VAL A 138 10.73 -0.18 20.74
N GLU A 139 11.95 0.05 20.29
CA GLU A 139 12.27 1.01 19.23
C GLU A 139 13.02 0.32 18.09
N SER A 140 12.82 0.80 16.85
CA SER A 140 13.63 0.37 15.71
C SER A 140 15.01 1.04 15.72
N ALA A 141 15.92 0.55 14.87
CA ALA A 141 17.05 1.37 14.44
C ALA A 141 16.56 2.63 13.72
N VAL A 142 17.40 3.67 13.71
CA VAL A 142 17.11 4.90 12.96
C VAL A 142 17.24 4.63 11.46
N GLY A 143 16.16 4.82 10.72
CA GLY A 143 16.11 4.83 9.28
C GLY A 143 16.21 6.25 8.71
N SER A 144 16.21 6.34 7.38
CA SER A 144 16.15 7.64 6.69
C SER A 144 15.43 7.51 5.35
N PHE A 145 14.80 8.61 4.92
CA PHE A 145 14.20 8.72 3.60
C PHE A 145 14.35 10.14 3.05
N THR A 146 14.21 10.28 1.75
CA THR A 146 14.15 11.59 1.10
C THR A 146 12.80 11.72 0.39
N THR A 147 12.05 12.77 0.69
CA THR A 147 10.77 13.07 0.03
C THR A 147 10.96 13.34 -1.46
N PHE A 148 9.96 13.06 -2.25
CA PHE A 148 9.95 13.44 -3.65
C PHE A 148 10.05 14.96 -3.79
N GLY A 149 10.51 15.45 -4.96
CA GLY A 149 10.67 16.89 -5.11
C GLY A 149 10.77 17.33 -6.57
N ALA A 150 9.92 18.27 -6.97
CA ALA A 150 9.86 18.79 -8.34
C ALA A 150 11.16 19.44 -8.84
N ALA A 151 12.02 19.91 -7.94
CA ALA A 151 13.31 20.52 -8.29
C ALA A 151 14.42 19.51 -8.59
N LYS A 152 14.19 18.23 -8.33
CA LYS A 152 15.12 17.14 -8.58
C LYS A 152 15.38 17.00 -10.09
N LYS A 153 16.64 16.85 -10.47
CA LYS A 153 17.06 16.81 -11.87
C LYS A 153 17.15 15.40 -12.46
N THR A 154 17.26 14.42 -11.59
CA THR A 154 17.37 13.01 -11.97
C THR A 154 16.63 12.18 -10.95
N THR A 155 15.75 11.30 -11.42
CA THR A 155 15.04 10.33 -10.61
C THR A 155 15.41 8.92 -11.03
N ARG A 156 15.70 8.06 -10.06
CA ARG A 156 16.08 6.65 -10.28
C ARG A 156 15.12 5.76 -9.58
N PHE A 157 14.52 4.83 -10.30
CA PHE A 157 13.64 3.84 -9.68
C PHE A 157 13.87 2.45 -10.25
N ALA A 158 13.43 1.45 -9.51
CA ALA A 158 13.40 0.08 -9.97
C ALA A 158 11.96 -0.45 -9.98
N VAL A 159 11.68 -1.41 -10.88
CA VAL A 159 10.40 -2.10 -10.93
C VAL A 159 10.63 -3.60 -10.81
N ILE A 160 9.83 -4.24 -9.97
CA ILE A 160 9.68 -5.69 -9.83
C ILE A 160 8.20 -6.05 -9.84
N THR A 161 7.87 -7.29 -10.13
CA THR A 161 6.49 -7.77 -10.26
C THR A 161 6.39 -9.26 -9.93
N ASP A 162 5.17 -9.77 -9.81
CA ASP A 162 4.85 -11.20 -9.80
C ASP A 162 5.73 -12.00 -8.83
N THR A 163 5.88 -11.50 -7.62
CA THR A 163 6.72 -12.15 -6.61
C THR A 163 6.09 -13.43 -6.06
N HIS A 164 4.74 -13.54 -6.08
CA HIS A 164 3.99 -14.75 -5.78
C HIS A 164 4.49 -15.49 -4.53
N GLU A 165 4.59 -14.78 -3.38
CA GLU A 165 5.02 -15.38 -2.09
C GLU A 165 6.44 -15.94 -2.07
N ASN A 166 7.21 -15.77 -3.14
CA ASN A 166 8.55 -16.33 -3.24
C ASN A 166 9.58 -15.43 -2.54
N VAL A 167 9.83 -15.71 -1.27
CA VAL A 167 10.75 -14.96 -0.43
C VAL A 167 12.16 -14.88 -1.02
N GLU A 168 12.67 -15.99 -1.57
CA GLU A 168 14.01 -16.03 -2.20
C GLU A 168 14.08 -15.13 -3.43
N ARG A 169 12.98 -15.06 -4.21
CA ARG A 169 12.87 -14.14 -5.34
C ARG A 169 12.93 -12.69 -4.85
N ILE A 170 12.12 -12.31 -3.87
CA ILE A 170 12.11 -10.97 -3.30
C ILE A 170 13.51 -10.58 -2.82
N GLN A 171 14.17 -11.45 -2.06
CA GLN A 171 15.53 -11.20 -1.55
C GLN A 171 16.55 -11.02 -2.67
N ALA A 172 16.50 -11.85 -3.71
CA ALA A 172 17.39 -11.74 -4.85
C ALA A 172 17.17 -10.45 -5.64
N LEU A 173 15.90 -10.12 -5.95
CA LEU A 173 15.57 -8.92 -6.72
C LEU A 173 15.90 -7.63 -5.94
N THR A 174 15.57 -7.56 -4.65
CA THR A 174 15.91 -6.39 -3.82
C THR A 174 17.42 -6.22 -3.62
N SER A 175 18.17 -7.33 -3.54
CA SER A 175 19.64 -7.29 -3.54
C SER A 175 20.20 -6.70 -4.85
N LEU A 176 19.63 -7.06 -6.00
CA LEU A 176 19.99 -6.49 -7.29
C LEU A 176 19.65 -4.99 -7.37
N ILE A 177 18.49 -4.58 -6.89
CA ILE A 177 18.07 -3.18 -6.87
C ILE A 177 19.13 -2.31 -6.21
N HIS A 178 19.65 -2.71 -5.07
CA HIS A 178 20.62 -1.95 -4.31
C HIS A 178 22.08 -2.01 -4.79
N GLN A 179 22.35 -2.66 -5.92
CA GLN A 179 23.67 -2.57 -6.57
C GLN A 179 23.92 -1.21 -7.23
N VAL A 180 22.88 -0.43 -7.45
CA VAL A 180 22.92 0.92 -8.01
C VAL A 180 22.09 1.87 -7.15
N PRO A 181 22.34 3.19 -7.20
CA PRO A 181 21.47 4.15 -6.53
C PRO A 181 20.02 4.03 -7.01
N VAL A 182 19.07 4.02 -6.07
CA VAL A 182 17.63 3.99 -6.32
C VAL A 182 16.94 4.91 -5.33
N ASP A 183 15.96 5.67 -5.81
CA ASP A 183 15.17 6.59 -4.99
C ASP A 183 13.92 5.91 -4.42
N PHE A 184 13.30 5.02 -5.20
CA PHE A 184 12.14 4.22 -4.79
C PHE A 184 12.00 2.96 -5.67
N VAL A 185 11.14 2.07 -5.23
CA VAL A 185 10.78 0.85 -5.96
C VAL A 185 9.29 0.86 -6.27
N VAL A 186 8.90 0.38 -7.44
CA VAL A 186 7.52 0.07 -7.79
C VAL A 186 7.36 -1.44 -7.85
N HIS A 187 6.37 -1.97 -7.17
CA HIS A 187 5.93 -3.35 -7.33
C HIS A 187 4.62 -3.34 -8.14
N THR A 188 4.64 -3.94 -9.30
CA THR A 188 3.50 -3.89 -10.23
C THR A 188 2.55 -5.10 -10.10
N GLY A 189 2.29 -5.53 -8.86
CA GLY A 189 1.21 -6.48 -8.55
C GLY A 189 1.63 -7.95 -8.45
N ASP A 190 0.68 -8.77 -8.07
CA ASP A 190 0.83 -10.20 -7.82
C ASP A 190 1.91 -10.49 -6.78
N SER A 191 1.79 -9.81 -5.65
CA SER A 191 2.67 -10.01 -4.49
C SER A 191 2.50 -11.40 -3.88
N LEU A 192 1.27 -11.90 -3.85
CA LEU A 192 0.84 -13.19 -3.29
C LEU A 192 0.12 -14.02 -4.36
N ASN A 193 0.00 -15.34 -4.14
CA ASN A 193 -0.86 -16.19 -4.97
C ASN A 193 -2.35 -15.99 -4.64
N TYR A 194 -2.65 -15.89 -3.35
CA TYR A 194 -3.97 -15.59 -2.79
C TYR A 194 -3.77 -14.91 -1.44
N VAL A 195 -4.62 -13.95 -1.10
CA VAL A 195 -4.54 -13.22 0.17
C VAL A 195 -5.38 -13.95 1.22
N VAL A 196 -4.79 -14.81 2.03
CA VAL A 196 -5.53 -15.69 2.93
C VAL A 196 -5.36 -15.42 4.42
N SER A 197 -4.24 -14.81 4.84
CA SER A 197 -4.00 -14.51 6.26
C SER A 197 -3.00 -13.37 6.45
N GLU A 198 -3.09 -12.67 7.59
CA GLU A 198 -2.13 -11.65 8.00
C GLU A 198 -0.70 -12.20 8.06
N ASN A 199 -0.51 -13.39 8.64
CA ASN A 199 0.81 -14.01 8.70
C ASN A 199 1.41 -14.28 7.32
N GLN A 200 0.57 -14.67 6.34
CA GLN A 200 1.04 -14.86 4.98
C GLN A 200 1.47 -13.53 4.36
N ILE A 201 0.63 -12.49 4.47
CA ILE A 201 0.95 -11.15 3.96
C ILE A 201 2.27 -10.68 4.56
N LYS A 202 2.41 -10.80 5.89
CA LYS A 202 3.62 -10.45 6.62
C LYS A 202 4.83 -11.27 6.17
N ASP A 203 4.78 -12.59 6.33
CA ASP A 203 5.97 -13.46 6.20
C ASP A 203 6.38 -13.69 4.76
N ARG A 204 5.46 -13.56 3.80
CA ARG A 204 5.70 -13.85 2.39
C ARG A 204 5.92 -12.64 1.51
N PHE A 205 5.52 -11.46 1.98
CA PHE A 205 5.69 -10.23 1.20
C PHE A 205 6.25 -9.05 2.01
N LEU A 206 5.56 -8.60 3.07
CA LEU A 206 5.94 -7.35 3.75
C LEU A 206 7.30 -7.44 4.45
N GLU A 207 7.57 -8.50 5.21
CA GLU A 207 8.86 -8.65 5.91
C GLU A 207 10.04 -8.82 4.92
N PRO A 208 9.97 -9.69 3.90
CA PRO A 208 11.01 -9.77 2.89
C PRO A 208 11.24 -8.45 2.13
N MET A 209 10.17 -7.69 1.82
CA MET A 209 10.30 -6.37 1.21
C MET A 209 10.92 -5.36 2.15
N ALA A 210 10.47 -5.29 3.41
CA ALA A 210 11.02 -4.38 4.42
C ALA A 210 12.51 -4.62 4.65
N THR A 211 12.90 -5.87 4.79
CA THR A 211 14.32 -6.28 4.93
C THR A 211 15.11 -5.91 3.67
N GLY A 212 14.58 -6.20 2.49
CA GLY A 212 15.24 -5.90 1.21
C GLY A 212 15.38 -4.41 0.94
N LEU A 213 14.41 -3.58 1.29
CA LEU A 213 14.39 -2.12 1.09
C LEU A 213 15.06 -1.34 2.25
N LYS A 214 15.50 -2.03 3.31
CA LYS A 214 16.41 -1.52 4.37
C LYS A 214 15.91 -0.30 5.12
N ALA A 215 14.61 -0.13 5.27
CA ALA A 215 14.01 1.05 5.92
C ALA A 215 14.48 2.41 5.35
N THR A 216 14.89 2.45 4.09
CA THR A 216 15.39 3.67 3.42
C THR A 216 14.79 3.90 2.05
N THR A 217 14.35 2.85 1.36
CA THR A 217 13.85 2.91 0.00
C THR A 217 12.33 2.73 0.01
N PRO A 218 11.55 3.74 -0.39
CA PRO A 218 10.10 3.64 -0.43
C PRO A 218 9.60 2.65 -1.48
N LEU A 219 8.49 2.00 -1.18
CA LEU A 219 7.74 1.14 -2.08
C LEU A 219 6.47 1.87 -2.55
N LEU A 220 6.27 1.95 -3.86
CA LEU A 220 5.00 2.25 -4.50
C LEU A 220 4.38 0.94 -4.97
N TYR A 221 3.09 0.75 -4.72
CA TYR A 221 2.43 -0.52 -4.98
C TYR A 221 1.30 -0.37 -6.00
N VAL A 222 1.25 -1.27 -6.97
CA VAL A 222 0.15 -1.46 -7.91
C VAL A 222 -0.45 -2.84 -7.64
N ARG A 223 -1.77 -2.94 -7.55
CA ARG A 223 -2.44 -4.21 -7.29
C ARG A 223 -2.48 -5.09 -8.54
N GLY A 224 -2.19 -6.39 -8.37
CA GLY A 224 -2.34 -7.40 -9.40
C GLY A 224 -3.64 -8.19 -9.27
N ASN A 225 -3.92 -9.06 -10.23
CA ASN A 225 -5.15 -9.84 -10.25
C ASN A 225 -5.19 -10.92 -9.15
N HIS A 226 -4.06 -11.47 -8.74
CA HIS A 226 -3.98 -12.41 -7.62
C HIS A 226 -4.25 -11.75 -6.27
N ASP A 227 -4.00 -10.47 -6.12
CA ASP A 227 -4.23 -9.71 -4.90
C ASP A 227 -5.73 -9.45 -4.63
N TYR A 228 -6.61 -9.78 -5.58
CA TYR A 228 -8.08 -9.79 -5.43
C TYR A 228 -8.62 -11.07 -4.81
N ARG A 229 -7.81 -12.14 -4.73
CA ARG A 229 -8.26 -13.50 -4.43
C ARG A 229 -7.90 -13.91 -3.01
N GLY A 230 -8.81 -14.57 -2.33
CA GLY A 230 -8.62 -15.09 -0.97
C GLY A 230 -9.48 -14.42 0.09
N GLU A 231 -9.44 -14.98 1.28
CA GLU A 231 -10.31 -14.59 2.41
C GLU A 231 -10.04 -13.14 2.84
N MET A 232 -8.77 -12.71 2.83
CA MET A 232 -8.35 -11.39 3.26
C MET A 232 -8.13 -10.40 2.10
N ALA A 233 -8.45 -10.75 0.86
CA ALA A 233 -8.28 -9.84 -0.27
C ALA A 233 -9.01 -8.50 -0.10
N ARG A 234 -10.14 -8.51 0.63
CA ARG A 234 -10.94 -7.30 0.91
C ARG A 234 -10.32 -6.39 1.99
N SER A 235 -9.43 -6.93 2.81
CA SER A 235 -8.65 -6.20 3.82
C SER A 235 -7.20 -5.95 3.38
N PHE A 236 -6.83 -6.35 2.17
CA PHE A 236 -5.46 -6.20 1.67
C PHE A 236 -5.03 -4.72 1.60
N GLY A 237 -5.99 -3.84 1.42
CA GLY A 237 -5.78 -2.40 1.46
C GLY A 237 -5.27 -1.87 2.79
N ASP A 238 -5.57 -2.53 3.90
CA ASP A 238 -5.08 -2.14 5.23
C ASP A 238 -3.53 -2.21 5.30
N TYR A 239 -2.91 -2.93 4.37
CA TYR A 239 -1.45 -3.11 4.27
C TYR A 239 -0.82 -2.31 3.12
N LEU A 240 -1.49 -2.19 1.97
CA LEU A 240 -0.83 -1.71 0.73
C LEU A 240 -1.60 -0.62 -0.04
N HIS A 241 -2.67 -0.02 0.53
CA HIS A 241 -3.28 1.17 -0.09
C HIS A 241 -2.34 2.37 -0.10
N ALA A 242 -2.50 3.23 -1.11
CA ALA A 242 -1.99 4.59 -1.06
C ALA A 242 -2.67 5.41 0.07
N GLN A 243 -2.12 6.58 0.39
CA GLN A 243 -2.65 7.46 1.45
C GLN A 243 -4.11 7.86 1.20
N ASP A 244 -4.49 8.01 -0.07
CA ASP A 244 -5.84 8.38 -0.49
C ASP A 244 -6.86 7.22 -0.38
N GLY A 245 -6.43 6.07 0.15
CA GLY A 245 -7.29 4.91 0.39
C GLY A 245 -7.63 4.12 -0.86
N GLY A 246 -6.76 4.08 -1.86
CA GLY A 246 -6.98 3.36 -3.11
C GLY A 246 -5.74 2.76 -3.74
N TYR A 247 -5.92 2.11 -4.88
CA TYR A 247 -4.84 1.56 -5.70
C TYR A 247 -4.61 2.37 -6.97
N VAL A 248 -5.41 3.42 -7.20
CA VAL A 248 -5.24 4.35 -8.32
C VAL A 248 -4.82 5.71 -7.80
N TYR A 249 -3.65 6.17 -8.19
CA TYR A 249 -3.07 7.41 -7.69
C TYR A 249 -1.98 7.94 -8.61
N THR A 250 -1.56 9.18 -8.40
CA THR A 250 -0.39 9.77 -9.08
C THR A 250 0.69 10.13 -8.09
N ARG A 251 1.95 10.10 -8.53
CA ARG A 251 3.11 10.62 -7.77
C ARG A 251 4.06 11.35 -8.73
N ASP A 252 4.69 12.38 -8.21
CA ASP A 252 5.64 13.21 -8.95
C ASP A 252 7.00 13.20 -8.29
N ASP A 253 8.07 12.96 -9.06
CA ASP A 253 9.44 13.16 -8.59
C ASP A 253 10.33 13.69 -9.69
N GLY A 254 10.81 14.92 -9.55
CA GLY A 254 11.65 15.58 -10.53
C GLY A 254 11.05 15.55 -11.95
N PRO A 255 11.74 14.89 -12.90
CA PRO A 255 11.29 14.81 -14.30
C PRO A 255 10.11 13.86 -14.53
N LEU A 256 9.69 13.09 -13.53
CA LEU A 256 8.66 12.06 -13.69
C LEU A 256 7.29 12.53 -13.19
N HIS A 257 6.26 12.19 -13.96
CA HIS A 257 4.89 12.06 -13.55
C HIS A 257 4.50 10.59 -13.64
N MET A 258 4.13 9.99 -12.53
CA MET A 258 3.79 8.57 -12.40
C MET A 258 2.29 8.42 -12.20
N VAL A 259 1.69 7.53 -12.97
CA VAL A 259 0.25 7.23 -12.92
C VAL A 259 0.10 5.74 -12.61
N MET A 260 -0.41 5.41 -11.44
CA MET A 260 -0.68 4.04 -11.02
C MET A 260 -2.13 3.70 -11.32
N VAL A 261 -2.36 2.60 -12.04
CA VAL A 261 -3.69 2.11 -12.40
C VAL A 261 -3.88 0.69 -11.89
N ASP A 262 -5.10 0.37 -11.48
CA ASP A 262 -5.48 -0.96 -11.03
C ASP A 262 -6.18 -1.70 -12.18
N THR A 263 -5.48 -2.62 -12.80
CA THR A 263 -5.99 -3.34 -13.97
C THR A 263 -7.05 -4.41 -13.64
N GLY A 264 -7.31 -4.65 -12.36
CA GLY A 264 -8.36 -5.56 -11.90
C GLY A 264 -8.01 -7.04 -12.07
N GLU A 265 -9.03 -7.87 -12.14
CA GLU A 265 -8.92 -9.31 -12.39
C GLU A 265 -8.79 -9.60 -13.89
N ASP A 266 -8.30 -10.80 -14.18
CA ASP A 266 -8.07 -11.30 -15.55
C ASP A 266 -9.32 -11.94 -16.20
N LYS A 267 -10.48 -11.91 -15.53
CA LYS A 267 -11.73 -12.50 -16.00
C LYS A 267 -12.92 -11.59 -15.71
N PRO A 268 -14.00 -11.67 -16.53
CA PRO A 268 -15.24 -10.92 -16.30
C PRO A 268 -15.89 -11.23 -14.95
N ASP A 269 -16.58 -10.26 -14.35
CA ASP A 269 -17.32 -10.39 -13.07
C ASP A 269 -18.31 -11.56 -13.07
N GLY A 270 -18.93 -11.85 -14.22
CA GLY A 270 -19.88 -12.95 -14.38
C GLY A 270 -19.25 -14.34 -14.44
N THR A 271 -17.92 -14.45 -14.37
CA THR A 271 -17.26 -15.75 -14.39
C THR A 271 -17.61 -16.55 -13.14
N GLN A 272 -18.01 -17.81 -13.34
CA GLN A 272 -18.51 -18.67 -12.26
C GLN A 272 -17.53 -18.82 -11.09
N VAL A 273 -16.23 -18.74 -11.33
CA VAL A 273 -15.18 -18.85 -10.30
C VAL A 273 -15.26 -17.76 -9.23
N TYR A 274 -15.87 -16.63 -9.52
CA TYR A 274 -16.05 -15.53 -8.57
C TYR A 274 -17.37 -15.61 -7.78
N ALA A 275 -18.26 -16.52 -8.12
CA ALA A 275 -19.55 -16.71 -7.46
C ALA A 275 -20.39 -15.41 -7.30
N GLY A 276 -20.22 -14.44 -8.19
CA GLY A 276 -20.90 -13.13 -8.13
C GLY A 276 -20.37 -12.17 -7.05
N LEU A 277 -19.15 -12.41 -6.54
CA LEU A 277 -18.57 -11.60 -5.47
C LEU A 277 -17.64 -10.47 -5.99
N ASN A 278 -17.48 -10.34 -7.32
CA ASN A 278 -16.79 -9.24 -7.97
C ASN A 278 -17.77 -8.24 -8.58
N ASN A 279 -17.41 -6.96 -8.56
CA ASN A 279 -18.07 -5.87 -9.26
C ASN A 279 -17.01 -4.92 -9.84
N LEU A 280 -16.08 -5.51 -10.61
CA LEU A 280 -14.96 -4.79 -11.19
C LEU A 280 -15.39 -3.83 -12.30
N ARG A 281 -16.47 -4.13 -13.01
CA ARG A 281 -17.01 -3.24 -14.04
C ARG A 281 -17.28 -1.83 -13.50
N ASP A 282 -18.00 -1.72 -12.36
CA ASP A 282 -18.30 -0.43 -11.76
C ASP A 282 -17.04 0.25 -11.20
N TYR A 283 -16.14 -0.53 -10.61
CA TYR A 283 -14.85 -0.04 -10.10
C TYR A 283 -14.01 0.52 -11.26
N ARG A 284 -13.80 -0.25 -12.32
CA ARG A 284 -13.03 0.13 -13.51
C ARG A 284 -13.65 1.30 -14.27
N THR A 285 -15.00 1.43 -14.26
CA THR A 285 -15.67 2.60 -14.85
C THR A 285 -15.32 3.89 -14.13
N ARG A 286 -15.25 3.87 -12.80
CA ARG A 286 -14.81 5.05 -12.01
C ARG A 286 -13.34 5.35 -12.24
N GLU A 287 -12.51 4.31 -12.25
CA GLU A 287 -11.08 4.43 -12.53
C GLU A 287 -10.82 4.98 -13.95
N TRP A 288 -11.56 4.51 -14.94
CA TRP A 288 -11.51 5.04 -16.30
C TRP A 288 -11.80 6.55 -16.34
N ALA A 289 -12.81 7.01 -15.63
CA ALA A 289 -13.14 8.43 -15.56
C ALA A 289 -12.01 9.22 -14.91
N TRP A 290 -11.41 8.69 -13.84
CA TRP A 290 -10.25 9.27 -13.16
C TRP A 290 -9.01 9.29 -14.09
N PHE A 291 -8.67 8.19 -14.72
CA PHE A 291 -7.53 8.07 -15.63
C PHE A 291 -7.60 9.07 -16.79
N ARG A 292 -8.78 9.21 -17.40
CA ARG A 292 -9.00 10.22 -18.44
C ARG A 292 -8.80 11.64 -17.92
N HIS A 293 -9.27 11.93 -16.72
CA HIS A 293 -9.09 13.25 -16.10
C HIS A 293 -7.60 13.52 -15.85
N VAL A 294 -6.90 12.59 -15.24
CA VAL A 294 -5.45 12.69 -15.00
C VAL A 294 -4.70 12.96 -16.29
N LEU A 295 -4.97 12.20 -17.34
CA LEU A 295 -4.25 12.34 -18.62
C LEU A 295 -4.59 13.62 -19.36
N ALA A 296 -5.85 14.09 -19.33
CA ALA A 296 -6.29 15.23 -20.12
C ALA A 296 -6.12 16.57 -19.40
N ASP A 297 -6.37 16.60 -18.09
CA ASP A 297 -6.62 17.84 -17.36
C ASP A 297 -5.54 18.17 -16.32
N GLU A 298 -4.83 17.16 -15.79
CA GLU A 298 -3.79 17.42 -14.80
C GLU A 298 -2.59 18.19 -15.40
N PRO A 299 -2.18 19.30 -14.76
CA PRO A 299 -1.07 20.10 -15.24
C PRO A 299 0.25 19.31 -15.33
N ARG A 300 0.47 18.37 -14.42
CA ARG A 300 1.71 17.57 -14.39
C ARG A 300 1.83 16.63 -15.57
N THR A 301 0.76 15.99 -16.02
CA THR A 301 0.78 15.15 -17.24
C THR A 301 1.30 15.94 -18.45
N LYS A 302 0.93 17.22 -18.54
CA LYS A 302 1.37 18.12 -19.63
C LYS A 302 2.77 18.69 -19.43
N ALA A 303 3.16 18.98 -18.19
CA ALA A 303 4.39 19.71 -17.86
C ALA A 303 5.59 18.79 -17.62
N ALA A 304 5.38 17.58 -17.07
CA ALA A 304 6.48 16.68 -16.75
C ALA A 304 7.27 16.27 -18.00
N PRO A 305 8.60 16.22 -17.93
CA PRO A 305 9.42 15.67 -18.99
C PRO A 305 8.98 14.28 -19.45
N PHE A 306 8.63 13.40 -18.50
CA PHE A 306 8.14 12.04 -18.77
C PHE A 306 6.92 11.70 -17.95
N THR A 307 5.95 11.06 -18.60
CA THR A 307 4.78 10.43 -17.95
C THR A 307 4.90 8.93 -18.10
N VAL A 308 5.00 8.22 -16.97
CA VAL A 308 5.09 6.77 -16.92
C VAL A 308 3.84 6.23 -16.24
N VAL A 309 3.15 5.31 -16.90
CA VAL A 309 2.00 4.59 -16.35
C VAL A 309 2.47 3.25 -15.82
N PHE A 310 1.95 2.84 -14.68
CA PHE A 310 2.19 1.54 -14.06
C PHE A 310 0.85 0.83 -13.88
N GLY A 311 0.77 -0.40 -14.35
CA GLY A 311 -0.35 -1.30 -14.16
C GLY A 311 0.17 -2.71 -13.92
N HIS A 312 -0.73 -3.68 -13.75
CA HIS A 312 -0.33 -5.08 -13.65
C HIS A 312 -0.50 -5.80 -14.98
N ASP A 313 -1.72 -5.81 -15.53
CA ASP A 313 -2.02 -6.44 -16.81
C ASP A 313 -1.67 -5.50 -17.98
N PRO A 314 -0.78 -5.92 -18.92
CA PRO A 314 -0.34 -5.08 -20.03
C PRO A 314 -1.45 -4.74 -21.02
N SER A 315 -2.55 -5.48 -21.02
CA SER A 315 -3.76 -5.21 -21.83
C SER A 315 -4.73 -4.22 -21.15
N TRP A 316 -4.33 -3.57 -20.03
CA TRP A 316 -5.18 -2.72 -19.18
C TRP A 316 -6.23 -3.48 -18.36
N GLY A 317 -6.13 -4.80 -18.30
CA GLY A 317 -7.06 -5.66 -17.58
C GLY A 317 -8.38 -5.91 -18.33
N TRP A 318 -9.17 -6.82 -17.80
CA TRP A 318 -10.44 -7.21 -18.42
C TRP A 318 -11.56 -6.22 -18.09
N VAL A 319 -12.05 -5.50 -19.09
CA VAL A 319 -13.37 -4.84 -19.07
C VAL A 319 -13.93 -4.77 -20.49
N ASP A 320 -14.67 -5.79 -20.93
CA ASP A 320 -15.54 -5.80 -22.12
C ASP A 320 -15.05 -4.96 -23.33
N GLY A 321 -13.83 -5.18 -23.81
CA GLY A 321 -13.30 -4.48 -25.00
C GLY A 321 -12.93 -3.01 -24.79
N GLN A 322 -12.60 -2.62 -23.56
CA GLN A 322 -12.17 -1.25 -23.25
C GLN A 322 -10.66 -1.01 -23.44
N GLU A 323 -9.84 -2.03 -23.71
CA GLU A 323 -8.38 -1.90 -23.88
C GLU A 323 -8.03 -0.81 -24.91
N THR A 324 -8.77 -0.76 -26.01
CA THR A 324 -8.57 0.25 -27.07
C THR A 324 -8.81 1.67 -26.55
N GLN A 325 -9.76 1.88 -25.65
CA GLN A 325 -10.05 3.21 -25.09
C GLN A 325 -8.92 3.71 -24.17
N TRP A 326 -8.36 2.83 -23.35
CA TRP A 326 -7.21 3.15 -22.48
C TRP A 326 -5.98 3.50 -23.31
N THR A 327 -5.68 2.68 -24.33
CA THR A 327 -4.59 2.93 -25.25
C THR A 327 -4.77 4.24 -26.02
N GLN A 328 -6.00 4.54 -26.50
CA GLN A 328 -6.27 5.79 -27.19
C GLN A 328 -6.10 7.02 -26.31
N ALA A 329 -6.57 6.96 -25.04
CA ALA A 329 -6.38 8.06 -24.09
C ALA A 329 -4.89 8.27 -23.77
N ALA A 330 -4.14 7.19 -23.59
CA ALA A 330 -2.71 7.23 -23.36
C ALA A 330 -1.93 7.81 -24.56
N ASN A 331 -2.31 7.44 -25.81
CA ASN A 331 -1.77 8.01 -27.03
C ASN A 331 -2.06 9.52 -27.14
N GLN A 332 -3.28 9.95 -26.86
CA GLN A 332 -3.69 11.35 -26.89
C GLN A 332 -2.90 12.20 -25.88
N ALA A 333 -2.70 11.64 -24.67
CA ALA A 333 -1.90 12.27 -23.62
C ALA A 333 -0.40 12.23 -23.90
N ARG A 334 0.04 11.41 -24.88
CA ARG A 334 1.45 11.19 -25.21
C ARG A 334 2.26 10.73 -24.01
N ILE A 335 1.76 9.71 -23.32
CA ILE A 335 2.56 9.07 -22.28
C ILE A 335 3.85 8.52 -22.89
N ASP A 336 4.89 8.40 -22.08
CA ASP A 336 6.21 8.01 -22.58
C ASP A 336 6.47 6.51 -22.45
N LEU A 337 5.87 5.84 -21.45
CA LEU A 337 6.10 4.43 -21.15
C LEU A 337 4.94 3.86 -20.33
N PHE A 338 4.52 2.62 -20.63
CA PHE A 338 3.68 1.81 -19.75
C PHE A 338 4.51 0.61 -19.26
N ILE A 339 4.54 0.38 -17.93
CA ILE A 339 5.24 -0.74 -17.31
C ILE A 339 4.21 -1.63 -16.61
N ALA A 340 4.22 -2.92 -16.94
CA ALA A 340 3.29 -3.92 -16.42
C ALA A 340 4.01 -5.22 -16.04
N GLY A 341 3.29 -6.16 -15.43
CA GLY A 341 3.73 -7.52 -15.09
C GLY A 341 2.85 -8.58 -15.75
N HIS A 342 2.27 -9.48 -14.92
CA HIS A 342 1.23 -10.45 -15.26
C HIS A 342 1.68 -11.65 -16.10
N GLU A 343 2.44 -11.42 -17.16
CA GLU A 343 2.82 -12.46 -18.13
C GLU A 343 3.98 -13.36 -17.66
N HIS A 344 4.59 -13.05 -16.53
CA HIS A 344 5.73 -13.74 -15.92
C HIS A 344 6.99 -13.83 -16.79
N HIS A 345 6.98 -13.28 -17.99
CA HIS A 345 8.11 -13.23 -18.92
C HIS A 345 8.28 -11.84 -19.51
N TYR A 346 9.50 -11.54 -19.90
CA TYR A 346 9.82 -10.23 -20.44
C TYR A 346 9.28 -10.03 -21.85
N GLN A 347 8.65 -8.89 -22.08
CA GLN A 347 8.32 -8.40 -23.42
C GLN A 347 8.60 -6.90 -23.52
N HIS A 348 9.06 -6.46 -24.67
CA HIS A 348 9.16 -5.05 -25.02
C HIS A 348 8.31 -4.81 -26.25
N ILE A 349 7.06 -4.41 -26.04
CA ILE A 349 6.09 -4.08 -27.10
C ILE A 349 6.43 -2.67 -27.60
N LYS A 350 6.82 -2.57 -28.83
CA LYS A 350 7.25 -1.29 -29.43
C LYS A 350 6.06 -0.43 -29.84
N PRO A 351 6.25 0.90 -29.95
CA PRO A 351 5.23 1.77 -30.54
C PRO A 351 4.71 1.26 -31.88
N GLY A 352 3.39 1.19 -32.03
CA GLY A 352 2.70 0.72 -33.21
C GLY A 352 2.34 -0.78 -33.24
N GLU A 353 2.87 -1.61 -32.34
CA GLU A 353 2.62 -3.07 -32.39
C GLU A 353 1.21 -3.46 -31.94
N HIS A 354 0.62 -2.75 -30.95
CA HIS A 354 -0.73 -2.99 -30.45
C HIS A 354 -1.60 -1.72 -30.42
N GLY A 355 -1.40 -0.82 -31.38
CA GLY A 355 -2.10 0.46 -31.47
C GLY A 355 -1.60 1.52 -30.48
N ASN A 356 -0.55 1.23 -29.74
CA ASN A 356 0.14 2.12 -28.80
C ASN A 356 1.17 3.01 -29.50
N ASP A 357 1.19 4.31 -29.22
CA ASP A 357 2.24 5.25 -29.69
C ASP A 357 3.43 5.34 -28.73
N PHE A 358 3.42 4.56 -27.65
CA PHE A 358 4.43 4.48 -26.60
C PHE A 358 4.88 3.03 -26.42
N PRO A 359 6.08 2.75 -25.91
CA PRO A 359 6.46 1.38 -25.57
C PRO A 359 5.69 0.86 -24.36
N VAL A 360 5.39 -0.44 -24.36
CA VAL A 360 4.88 -1.19 -23.21
C VAL A 360 5.95 -2.18 -22.78
N LEU A 361 6.33 -2.12 -21.52
CA LEU A 361 7.31 -3.01 -20.92
C LEU A 361 6.62 -4.00 -20.02
N VAL A 362 6.58 -5.25 -20.41
CA VAL A 362 6.11 -6.36 -19.57
C VAL A 362 7.31 -6.92 -18.81
N VAL A 363 7.28 -6.82 -17.50
CA VAL A 363 8.38 -7.25 -16.62
C VAL A 363 8.21 -8.73 -16.29
N GLY A 364 9.24 -9.53 -16.45
CA GLY A 364 9.22 -10.93 -16.01
C GLY A 364 9.47 -11.06 -14.51
N GLN A 365 8.91 -12.09 -13.90
CA GLN A 365 8.96 -12.32 -12.45
C GLN A 365 10.37 -12.48 -11.83
N ASP A 366 11.39 -12.79 -12.63
CA ASP A 366 12.79 -12.91 -12.20
C ASP A 366 13.66 -11.77 -12.75
N GLN A 367 13.09 -10.58 -12.92
CA GLN A 367 13.77 -9.43 -13.50
C GLN A 367 13.63 -8.17 -12.65
N VAL A 368 14.60 -7.28 -12.80
CA VAL A 368 14.56 -5.92 -12.28
C VAL A 368 14.65 -4.97 -13.45
N VAL A 369 13.68 -4.09 -13.58
CA VAL A 369 13.77 -2.92 -14.47
C VAL A 369 14.38 -1.78 -13.66
N ARG A 370 15.45 -1.17 -14.17
CA ARG A 370 16.09 0.00 -13.60
C ARG A 370 15.86 1.17 -14.54
N VAL A 371 15.36 2.26 -14.01
CA VAL A 371 15.06 3.46 -14.80
C VAL A 371 15.79 4.65 -14.20
N GLU A 372 16.40 5.43 -15.06
CA GLU A 372 16.94 6.74 -14.74
C GLU A 372 16.30 7.78 -15.67
N ALA A 373 15.58 8.74 -15.09
CA ALA A 373 14.93 9.83 -15.79
C ALA A 373 15.62 11.15 -15.48
N SER A 374 15.87 11.94 -16.51
CA SER A 374 16.36 13.32 -16.45
C SER A 374 15.39 14.26 -17.17
N ASP A 375 15.70 15.55 -17.23
CA ASP A 375 14.87 16.52 -17.98
C ASP A 375 14.81 16.21 -19.50
N THR A 376 15.71 15.39 -20.04
CA THR A 376 15.86 15.14 -21.49
C THR A 376 15.73 13.68 -21.91
N GLU A 377 16.07 12.76 -21.02
CA GLU A 377 16.15 11.33 -21.34
C GLU A 377 15.61 10.47 -20.20
N LEU A 378 14.95 9.37 -20.57
CA LEU A 378 14.55 8.28 -19.69
C LEU A 378 15.23 7.01 -20.18
N THR A 379 16.21 6.53 -19.42
CA THR A 379 16.99 5.33 -19.75
C THR A 379 16.45 4.14 -18.96
N VAL A 380 16.17 3.06 -19.66
CA VAL A 380 15.65 1.80 -19.12
C VAL A 380 16.72 0.72 -19.29
N LYS A 381 16.96 -0.07 -18.23
CA LYS A 381 17.78 -1.28 -18.26
C LYS A 381 17.05 -2.40 -17.55
N VAL A 382 16.92 -3.52 -18.21
CA VAL A 382 16.32 -4.74 -17.64
C VAL A 382 17.42 -5.74 -17.38
N VAL A 383 17.50 -6.23 -16.16
CA VAL A 383 18.45 -7.29 -15.76
C VAL A 383 17.71 -8.49 -15.23
N ASP A 384 18.21 -9.68 -15.50
CA ASP A 384 17.69 -10.92 -14.90
C ASP A 384 18.18 -11.11 -13.46
N ARG A 385 17.69 -12.14 -12.79
CA ARG A 385 18.02 -12.49 -11.40
C ARG A 385 19.54 -12.72 -11.19
N ALA A 386 20.29 -13.05 -12.25
CA ALA A 386 21.75 -13.18 -12.21
C ALA A 386 22.49 -11.86 -12.43
N GLY A 387 21.77 -10.77 -12.67
CA GLY A 387 22.33 -9.45 -12.98
C GLY A 387 22.76 -9.28 -14.43
N LYS A 388 22.44 -10.23 -15.30
CA LYS A 388 22.75 -10.15 -16.74
C LYS A 388 21.75 -9.22 -17.42
N LEU A 389 22.27 -8.35 -18.28
CA LEU A 389 21.46 -7.43 -19.10
C LEU A 389 20.56 -8.23 -20.06
N VAL A 390 19.25 -7.99 -20.01
CA VAL A 390 18.22 -8.57 -20.87
C VAL A 390 17.88 -7.58 -21.99
N ASP A 391 17.65 -6.30 -21.65
CA ASP A 391 17.35 -5.23 -22.60
C ASP A 391 17.82 -3.88 -22.06
N ALA A 392 18.06 -2.93 -22.99
CA ALA A 392 18.32 -1.54 -22.64
C ALA A 392 17.89 -0.62 -23.78
N PHE A 393 17.19 0.45 -23.44
CA PHE A 393 16.80 1.49 -24.39
C PHE A 393 16.70 2.86 -23.71
N THR A 394 16.63 3.90 -24.52
CA THR A 394 16.48 5.27 -24.03
C THR A 394 15.36 5.97 -24.80
N LEU A 395 14.46 6.60 -24.04
CA LEU A 395 13.42 7.47 -24.57
C LEU A 395 13.89 8.91 -24.42
N ARG A 396 13.70 9.70 -25.47
CA ARG A 396 14.01 11.13 -25.45
C ARG A 396 12.73 11.91 -25.24
N ARG A 397 12.84 12.98 -24.45
CA ARG A 397 11.71 13.88 -24.20
C ARG A 397 11.09 14.32 -25.52
N LYS A 398 9.78 14.10 -25.65
CA LYS A 398 8.98 14.61 -26.77
C LYS A 398 8.36 15.95 -26.38
N PRO A 399 8.20 16.92 -27.32
CA PRO A 399 7.39 18.09 -27.05
C PRO A 399 5.96 17.66 -26.72
N LYS A 400 5.48 18.04 -25.55
CA LYS A 400 4.05 17.89 -25.17
C LYS A 400 3.33 19.15 -25.62
N SER A 401 2.31 19.00 -26.46
CA SER A 401 1.52 20.12 -27.04
C SER A 401 0.40 20.51 -26.10
#